data_a5adabd452e821aa73365d01bd3c3ffc
#
_entry.id   a5adabd452e821aa73365d01bd3c3ffc
#
_cell.length_a   1.000
_cell.length_b   1.000
_cell.length_c   1.000
_cell.angle_alpha   90.00
_cell.angle_beta   90.00
_cell.angle_gamma   90.00
#
_symmetry.space_group_name_H-M   'P 1'
#
loop_
_entity.id
_entity.type
_entity.pdbx_description
1 polymer ?
#
loop_
_entity_poly.entity_id
_entity_poly.type
_entity_poly.pdbx_seq_one_letter_code
_entity_poly.pdbx_strand_id
1 'polypeptide(L)'
;MNIRMTDQQPPHLSDPPAAPPPPEAWERAHAAPGAWRGRARRRLARRWKLVAGLCIVSTFYLVAVLANFIAPYDASEQSRQQPFAPPTPVRFRDQEGRWHARPFIYRLRLTDPLARTYSEDASARFHLFLFTRGHSYKLFGLFQTDRHLFSTAPDPRRHSDLSRNAGAAHNTGAAQGANAPAQRVHLLGTDESGRDRLSRLLMASRFSLAVGPLGTLLAGVLGVFLGCVSGYAGRRVDALLMRAADAMLALPDLVLILAARAAFPLVLPPTHAGLLLVAIFIGIGWAEMARLARGLVLGLREREFVLAAVSLGLTETRILFRHILPNASRPLVVQLSLMLPAFLLAETALSFLGVGVQEPAASWGNMLVAAGNLTLLGQQPLVLLSPACAIFLFVLGVRLLSDGLRRDADLRAG
;
A
#
# COMPACT_ATOMS: atom_id res chain seq x y z
N MET A 1 72.80 35.38 -31.10
CA MET A 1 71.39 34.89 -31.00
C MET A 1 71.51 33.38 -30.92
N ASN A 2 71.62 32.89 -29.67
CA ASN A 2 71.89 31.44 -29.31
C ASN A 2 70.60 30.68 -29.24
N ILE A 3 70.42 29.76 -30.20
CA ILE A 3 69.31 28.75 -30.10
C ILE A 3 69.89 27.53 -29.39
N ARG A 4 69.43 27.29 -28.16
CA ARG A 4 69.67 26.06 -27.41
C ARG A 4 68.80 24.93 -28.01
N MET A 5 69.47 23.92 -28.54
CA MET A 5 68.87 22.64 -28.87
C MET A 5 68.53 21.91 -27.52
N THR A 6 67.29 21.67 -27.28
CA THR A 6 66.85 20.82 -26.21
C THR A 6 66.93 19.35 -26.65
N ASP A 7 67.73 18.56 -25.94
CA ASP A 7 67.81 17.11 -26.06
C ASP A 7 66.44 16.48 -25.81
N GLN A 8 65.85 15.93 -26.85
CA GLN A 8 64.70 15.03 -26.74
C GLN A 8 65.22 13.61 -26.49
N GLN A 9 65.05 13.10 -25.23
CA GLN A 9 65.23 11.69 -24.94
C GLN A 9 64.22 10.87 -25.75
N PRO A 10 64.61 9.68 -26.28
CA PRO A 10 63.67 8.79 -26.97
C PRO A 10 62.63 8.24 -25.98
N PRO A 11 61.40 7.98 -26.43
CA PRO A 11 60.34 7.42 -25.56
C PRO A 11 60.79 6.05 -25.03
N HIS A 12 60.74 5.89 -23.72
CA HIS A 12 60.97 4.61 -23.06
C HIS A 12 60.10 3.52 -23.69
N LEU A 13 60.73 2.43 -24.11
CA LEU A 13 60.07 1.21 -24.52
C LEU A 13 59.16 0.78 -23.38
N SER A 14 57.87 0.72 -23.62
CA SER A 14 56.86 0.23 -22.70
C SER A 14 57.20 -1.18 -22.26
N ASP A 15 57.22 -1.41 -20.97
CA ASP A 15 57.35 -2.76 -20.36
C ASP A 15 56.41 -3.75 -21.10
N PRO A 16 56.89 -4.99 -21.32
CA PRO A 16 56.08 -6.00 -21.94
C PRO A 16 54.83 -6.24 -21.08
N PRO A 17 53.65 -6.45 -21.70
CA PRO A 17 52.42 -6.69 -20.96
C PRO A 17 52.62 -7.85 -19.96
N ALA A 18 52.22 -7.61 -18.70
CA ALA A 18 52.34 -8.61 -17.64
C ALA A 18 51.72 -9.93 -18.13
N ALA A 19 52.48 -11.02 -17.93
CA ALA A 19 52.01 -12.36 -18.30
C ALA A 19 50.62 -12.66 -17.66
N PRO A 20 49.71 -13.28 -18.40
CA PRO A 20 48.40 -13.61 -17.90
C PRO A 20 48.55 -14.50 -16.64
N PRO A 21 47.75 -14.29 -15.58
CA PRO A 21 47.83 -15.06 -14.37
C PRO A 21 47.61 -16.55 -14.69
N PRO A 22 48.26 -17.48 -13.96
CA PRO A 22 48.14 -18.89 -14.22
C PRO A 22 46.68 -19.35 -14.10
N PRO A 23 46.25 -20.31 -14.93
CA PRO A 23 44.82 -20.71 -15.01
C PRO A 23 44.21 -21.16 -13.67
N GLU A 24 45.01 -21.60 -12.73
CA GLU A 24 44.56 -21.94 -11.37
C GLU A 24 44.14 -20.74 -10.50
N ALA A 25 44.54 -19.52 -10.81
CA ALA A 25 44.24 -18.35 -9.99
C ALA A 25 42.76 -17.92 -10.15
N TRP A 26 42.17 -18.06 -11.33
CA TRP A 26 40.76 -17.74 -11.56
C TRP A 26 39.83 -18.85 -11.05
N GLU A 27 40.28 -20.13 -11.10
CA GLU A 27 39.50 -21.25 -10.56
C GLU A 27 39.43 -21.18 -9.04
N ARG A 28 40.53 -20.83 -8.32
CA ARG A 28 40.53 -20.61 -6.88
C ARG A 28 39.68 -19.43 -6.44
N ALA A 29 39.57 -18.35 -7.24
CA ALA A 29 38.72 -17.21 -6.96
C ALA A 29 37.22 -17.54 -7.05
N HIS A 30 36.86 -18.58 -7.82
CA HIS A 30 35.45 -19.02 -8.01
C HIS A 30 35.04 -20.22 -7.18
N ALA A 31 35.98 -20.96 -6.61
CA ALA A 31 35.75 -22.23 -5.89
C ALA A 31 35.60 -22.11 -4.36
N ALA A 32 35.69 -20.92 -3.76
CA ALA A 32 35.51 -20.77 -2.33
C ALA A 32 34.06 -21.08 -1.91
N PRO A 33 33.78 -22.14 -1.11
CA PRO A 33 32.45 -22.46 -0.62
C PRO A 33 31.93 -21.29 0.22
N GLY A 34 30.96 -20.54 -0.25
CA GLY A 34 30.41 -19.35 0.44
C GLY A 34 30.62 -18.02 -0.27
N ALA A 35 31.47 -17.92 -1.30
CA ALA A 35 31.66 -16.67 -2.08
C ALA A 35 30.35 -16.20 -2.75
N TRP A 36 29.45 -17.11 -3.11
CA TRP A 36 28.12 -16.79 -3.62
C TRP A 36 27.19 -16.24 -2.53
N ARG A 37 27.27 -16.75 -1.28
CA ARG A 37 26.48 -16.22 -0.14
C ARG A 37 26.92 -14.81 0.23
N GLY A 38 28.22 -14.53 0.23
CA GLY A 38 28.76 -13.19 0.47
C GLY A 38 28.36 -12.20 -0.63
N ARG A 39 28.41 -12.62 -1.90
CA ARG A 39 27.97 -11.82 -3.04
C ARG A 39 26.45 -11.57 -3.02
N ALA A 40 25.64 -12.58 -2.70
CA ALA A 40 24.19 -12.45 -2.56
C ALA A 40 23.83 -11.49 -1.40
N ARG A 41 24.48 -11.62 -0.24
CA ARG A 41 24.28 -10.74 0.92
C ARG A 41 24.68 -9.29 0.64
N ARG A 42 25.79 -9.06 -0.04
CA ARG A 42 26.22 -7.71 -0.47
C ARG A 42 25.26 -7.11 -1.51
N ARG A 43 24.76 -7.91 -2.47
CA ARG A 43 23.74 -7.47 -3.43
C ARG A 43 22.42 -7.15 -2.72
N LEU A 44 22.00 -7.96 -1.77
CA LEU A 44 20.79 -7.73 -0.98
C LEU A 44 20.94 -6.50 -0.07
N ALA A 45 22.08 -6.34 0.62
CA ALA A 45 22.39 -5.16 1.41
C ALA A 45 22.43 -3.88 0.56
N ARG A 46 22.81 -3.97 -0.71
CA ARG A 46 22.81 -2.85 -1.65
C ARG A 46 21.40 -2.52 -2.17
N ARG A 47 20.48 -3.52 -2.16
CA ARG A 47 19.10 -3.40 -2.63
C ARG A 47 18.07 -3.37 -1.51
N TRP A 48 18.50 -3.14 -0.27
CA TRP A 48 17.62 -3.22 0.90
C TRP A 48 16.36 -2.34 0.78
N LYS A 49 16.46 -1.14 0.18
CA LYS A 49 15.33 -0.24 -0.04
C LYS A 49 14.28 -0.85 -0.96
N LEU A 50 14.72 -1.47 -2.06
CA LEU A 50 13.83 -2.16 -3.00
C LEU A 50 13.12 -3.33 -2.34
N VAL A 51 13.87 -4.16 -1.60
CA VAL A 51 13.30 -5.31 -0.90
C VAL A 51 12.35 -4.87 0.21
N ALA A 52 12.76 -3.91 1.04
CA ALA A 52 11.91 -3.38 2.10
C ALA A 52 10.64 -2.74 1.56
N GLY A 53 10.75 -1.91 0.52
CA GLY A 53 9.60 -1.30 -0.13
C GLY A 53 8.65 -2.34 -0.74
N LEU A 54 9.21 -3.34 -1.44
CA LEU A 54 8.42 -4.43 -2.00
C LEU A 54 7.72 -5.26 -0.91
N CYS A 55 8.41 -5.59 0.18
CA CYS A 55 7.83 -6.31 1.31
C CYS A 55 6.66 -5.53 1.94
N ILE A 56 6.85 -4.23 2.21
CA ILE A 56 5.79 -3.39 2.79
C ILE A 56 4.58 -3.34 1.86
N VAL A 57 4.78 -2.96 0.59
CA VAL A 57 3.69 -2.84 -0.38
C VAL A 57 2.97 -4.18 -0.57
N SER A 58 3.72 -5.28 -0.74
CA SER A 58 3.14 -6.62 -0.88
C SER A 58 2.34 -7.04 0.35
N THR A 59 2.82 -6.69 1.57
CA THR A 59 2.10 -6.96 2.82
C THR A 59 0.77 -6.22 2.84
N PHE A 60 0.72 -4.95 2.45
CA PHE A 60 -0.52 -4.19 2.39
C PHE A 60 -1.53 -4.78 1.41
N TYR A 61 -1.09 -5.18 0.21
CA TYR A 61 -1.98 -5.84 -0.75
C TYR A 61 -2.43 -7.22 -0.27
N LEU A 62 -1.55 -8.00 0.35
CA LEU A 62 -1.90 -9.28 0.95
C LEU A 62 -2.95 -9.12 2.05
N VAL A 63 -2.77 -8.13 2.94
CA VAL A 63 -3.73 -7.78 4.00
C VAL A 63 -5.06 -7.32 3.39
N ALA A 64 -5.05 -6.48 2.36
CA ALA A 64 -6.26 -6.04 1.68
C ALA A 64 -7.04 -7.20 1.03
N VAL A 65 -6.33 -8.13 0.40
CA VAL A 65 -6.92 -9.33 -0.21
C VAL A 65 -7.51 -10.25 0.87
N LEU A 66 -6.78 -10.46 1.97
CA LEU A 66 -7.20 -11.29 3.11
C LEU A 66 -8.07 -10.54 4.12
N ALA A 67 -8.48 -9.29 3.87
CA ALA A 67 -9.17 -8.45 4.84
C ALA A 67 -10.39 -9.13 5.46
N ASN A 68 -11.23 -9.81 4.67
CA ASN A 68 -12.40 -10.53 5.20
C ASN A 68 -12.03 -11.71 6.12
N PHE A 69 -10.88 -12.35 5.86
CA PHE A 69 -10.40 -13.45 6.71
C PHE A 69 -9.81 -12.93 8.03
N ILE A 70 -9.06 -11.83 7.97
CA ILE A 70 -8.39 -11.24 9.14
C ILE A 70 -9.39 -10.45 9.99
N ALA A 71 -10.40 -9.81 9.37
CA ALA A 71 -11.43 -9.04 10.06
C ALA A 71 -12.32 -9.97 10.90
N PRO A 72 -12.42 -9.75 12.23
CA PRO A 72 -13.24 -10.60 13.08
C PRO A 72 -14.75 -10.37 12.88
N TYR A 73 -15.15 -9.19 12.40
CA TYR A 73 -16.55 -8.78 12.24
C TYR A 73 -16.78 -8.11 10.90
N ASP A 74 -18.05 -8.00 10.51
CA ASP A 74 -18.43 -7.14 9.36
C ASP A 74 -18.13 -5.66 9.70
N ALA A 75 -17.50 -4.97 8.79
CA ALA A 75 -17.11 -3.57 8.97
C ALA A 75 -18.30 -2.59 9.08
N SER A 76 -19.48 -3.01 8.61
CA SER A 76 -20.72 -2.24 8.66
C SER A 76 -21.56 -2.53 9.89
N GLU A 77 -21.26 -3.62 10.62
CA GLU A 77 -22.02 -4.05 11.78
C GLU A 77 -21.87 -3.08 12.96
N GLN A 78 -22.98 -2.50 13.40
CA GLN A 78 -23.05 -1.50 14.46
C GLN A 78 -23.41 -2.11 15.80
N SER A 79 -22.85 -1.59 16.89
CA SER A 79 -23.20 -1.96 18.27
C SER A 79 -23.56 -0.72 19.09
N ARG A 80 -24.85 -0.52 19.33
CA ARG A 80 -25.34 0.58 20.19
C ARG A 80 -24.86 0.51 21.63
N GLN A 81 -24.37 -0.65 22.06
CA GLN A 81 -23.91 -0.89 23.43
C GLN A 81 -22.44 -0.54 23.64
N GLN A 82 -21.68 -0.34 22.58
CA GLN A 82 -20.23 -0.14 22.63
C GLN A 82 -19.75 1.02 21.73
N PRO A 83 -20.36 2.23 21.82
CA PRO A 83 -19.86 3.39 21.08
C PRO A 83 -18.53 3.88 21.68
N PHE A 84 -17.51 4.09 20.83
CA PHE A 84 -16.17 4.51 21.25
C PHE A 84 -15.54 3.62 22.34
N ALA A 85 -15.81 2.32 22.31
CA ALA A 85 -15.17 1.40 23.25
C ALA A 85 -13.64 1.41 23.05
N PRO A 86 -12.86 1.43 24.13
CA PRO A 86 -11.40 1.39 24.04
C PRO A 86 -10.92 0.04 23.48
N PRO A 87 -9.65 -0.03 23.05
CA PRO A 87 -9.03 -1.29 22.69
C PRO A 87 -9.18 -2.33 23.79
N THR A 88 -9.67 -3.51 23.43
CA THR A 88 -9.88 -4.61 24.39
C THR A 88 -8.53 -5.24 24.73
N PRO A 89 -8.05 -5.18 25.99
CA PRO A 89 -6.76 -5.78 26.34
C PRO A 89 -6.85 -7.30 26.34
N VAL A 90 -5.99 -7.92 25.54
CA VAL A 90 -5.83 -9.38 25.50
C VAL A 90 -4.86 -9.79 26.59
N ARG A 91 -5.29 -10.69 27.48
CA ARG A 91 -4.53 -11.10 28.65
C ARG A 91 -4.24 -12.61 28.63
N PHE A 92 -3.07 -12.97 29.16
CA PHE A 92 -2.65 -14.35 29.44
C PHE A 92 -2.62 -14.64 30.94
N ARG A 93 -2.69 -13.58 31.77
CA ARG A 93 -2.65 -13.65 33.23
C ARG A 93 -3.91 -13.03 33.81
N ASP A 94 -4.58 -13.74 34.73
CA ASP A 94 -5.78 -13.24 35.42
C ASP A 94 -5.43 -12.28 36.58
N GLN A 95 -6.45 -11.72 37.22
CA GLN A 95 -6.30 -10.82 38.36
C GLN A 95 -5.70 -11.53 39.60
N GLU A 96 -5.85 -12.85 39.69
CA GLU A 96 -5.27 -13.68 40.76
C GLU A 96 -3.84 -14.09 40.49
N GLY A 97 -3.27 -13.63 39.37
CA GLY A 97 -1.87 -13.91 38.99
C GLY A 97 -1.65 -15.24 38.29
N ARG A 98 -2.68 -16.03 37.96
CA ARG A 98 -2.56 -17.33 37.30
C ARG A 98 -2.40 -17.16 35.79
N TRP A 99 -1.50 -17.97 35.22
CA TRP A 99 -1.27 -18.01 33.78
C TRP A 99 -2.25 -18.95 33.09
N HIS A 100 -2.83 -18.49 31.98
CA HIS A 100 -3.72 -19.29 31.13
C HIS A 100 -3.02 -19.57 29.78
N ALA A 101 -3.11 -20.81 29.31
CA ALA A 101 -2.52 -21.23 28.03
C ALA A 101 -3.23 -20.57 26.81
N ARG A 102 -4.49 -20.15 27.00
CA ARG A 102 -5.26 -19.46 25.96
C ARG A 102 -5.47 -18.00 26.35
N PRO A 103 -5.24 -17.06 25.42
CA PRO A 103 -5.54 -15.66 25.66
C PRO A 103 -7.04 -15.47 25.91
N PHE A 104 -7.36 -14.53 26.77
CA PHE A 104 -8.73 -14.18 27.11
C PHE A 104 -8.89 -12.68 27.26
N ILE A 105 -10.14 -12.23 27.25
CA ILE A 105 -10.56 -10.85 27.54
C ILE A 105 -11.57 -10.83 28.65
N TYR A 106 -11.64 -9.70 29.35
CA TYR A 106 -12.76 -9.40 30.25
C TYR A 106 -13.87 -8.66 29.50
N ARG A 107 -15.07 -8.65 30.05
CA ARG A 107 -16.20 -7.92 29.50
C ARG A 107 -15.99 -6.43 29.71
N LEU A 108 -16.11 -5.64 28.62
CA LEU A 108 -16.18 -4.19 28.71
C LEU A 108 -17.64 -3.76 28.94
N ARG A 109 -17.89 -3.04 30.03
CA ARG A 109 -19.19 -2.48 30.39
C ARG A 109 -19.12 -0.95 30.32
N LEU A 110 -20.06 -0.34 29.63
CA LEU A 110 -20.23 1.10 29.59
C LEU A 110 -20.70 1.57 30.95
N THR A 111 -19.88 2.33 31.69
CA THR A 111 -20.16 2.80 33.05
C THR A 111 -20.83 4.16 33.01
N ASP A 112 -20.39 5.05 32.18
CA ASP A 112 -20.99 6.37 31.99
C ASP A 112 -21.23 6.62 30.49
N PRO A 113 -22.51 6.65 30.04
CA PRO A 113 -22.87 6.93 28.67
C PRO A 113 -22.51 8.34 28.18
N LEU A 114 -22.49 9.35 29.09
CA LEU A 114 -22.17 10.74 28.76
C LEU A 114 -20.67 10.95 28.61
N ALA A 115 -19.88 10.46 29.57
CA ALA A 115 -18.43 10.52 29.55
C ALA A 115 -17.80 9.41 28.68
N ARG A 116 -18.60 8.43 28.19
CA ARG A 116 -18.17 7.28 27.38
C ARG A 116 -17.04 6.50 28.05
N THR A 117 -17.12 6.35 29.38
CA THR A 117 -16.14 5.60 30.14
C THR A 117 -16.54 4.13 30.24
N TYR A 118 -15.55 3.26 30.16
CA TYR A 118 -15.72 1.82 30.21
C TYR A 118 -14.97 1.23 31.40
N SER A 119 -15.56 0.24 32.05
CA SER A 119 -14.89 -0.56 33.07
C SER A 119 -14.81 -2.03 32.63
N GLU A 120 -13.75 -2.72 33.06
CA GLU A 120 -13.60 -4.16 32.85
C GLU A 120 -14.39 -4.90 33.95
N ASP A 121 -15.29 -5.75 33.52
CA ASP A 121 -16.01 -6.67 34.41
C ASP A 121 -15.26 -8.01 34.44
N ALA A 122 -14.54 -8.24 35.52
CA ALA A 122 -13.72 -9.46 35.71
C ALA A 122 -14.55 -10.70 36.08
N SER A 123 -15.86 -10.57 36.28
CA SER A 123 -16.74 -11.68 36.64
C SER A 123 -16.83 -12.76 35.55
N ALA A 124 -16.63 -12.38 34.28
CA ALA A 124 -16.70 -13.27 33.13
C ALA A 124 -15.46 -13.15 32.23
N ARG A 125 -14.85 -14.31 31.89
CA ARG A 125 -13.72 -14.44 31.02
C ARG A 125 -14.16 -15.02 29.68
N PHE A 126 -13.73 -14.39 28.56
CA PHE A 126 -14.04 -14.85 27.22
C PHE A 126 -12.73 -15.21 26.52
N HIS A 127 -12.55 -16.50 26.23
CA HIS A 127 -11.34 -16.99 25.55
C HIS A 127 -11.36 -16.63 24.06
N LEU A 128 -10.18 -16.27 23.54
CA LEU A 128 -9.97 -16.10 22.10
C LEU A 128 -9.72 -17.46 21.45
N PHE A 129 -10.38 -17.67 20.33
CA PHE A 129 -10.21 -18.85 19.49
C PHE A 129 -9.68 -18.41 18.13
N LEU A 130 -8.75 -19.18 17.58
CA LEU A 130 -8.25 -19.00 16.22
C LEU A 130 -9.06 -19.86 15.24
N PHE A 131 -9.18 -19.39 14.00
CA PHE A 131 -9.88 -20.07 12.91
C PHE A 131 -11.34 -20.41 13.25
N THR A 132 -12.03 -19.44 13.82
CA THR A 132 -13.44 -19.57 14.20
C THR A 132 -14.37 -19.32 13.02
N ARG A 133 -15.61 -19.82 13.14
CA ARG A 133 -16.69 -19.48 12.23
C ARG A 133 -17.37 -18.19 12.65
N GLY A 134 -17.66 -17.36 11.66
CA GLY A 134 -18.34 -16.08 11.84
C GLY A 134 -19.35 -15.83 10.73
N HIS A 135 -19.50 -14.59 10.30
CA HIS A 135 -20.34 -14.24 9.16
C HIS A 135 -19.78 -14.82 7.85
N SER A 136 -20.66 -15.22 6.94
CA SER A 136 -20.24 -15.74 5.64
C SER A 136 -19.77 -14.61 4.72
N TYR A 137 -18.65 -14.82 4.04
CA TYR A 137 -18.11 -13.89 3.08
C TYR A 137 -17.51 -14.62 1.87
N LYS A 138 -17.26 -13.90 0.78
CA LYS A 138 -16.59 -14.44 -0.40
C LYS A 138 -15.09 -14.14 -0.34
N LEU A 139 -14.28 -15.19 -0.17
CA LEU A 139 -12.83 -15.09 -0.27
C LEU A 139 -12.45 -14.98 -1.75
N PHE A 140 -11.61 -14.00 -2.11
CA PHE A 140 -11.26 -13.65 -3.50
C PHE A 140 -12.48 -13.40 -4.43
N GLY A 141 -13.67 -13.15 -3.88
CA GLY A 141 -14.89 -13.03 -4.68
C GLY A 141 -15.44 -14.35 -5.26
N LEU A 142 -14.73 -15.47 -5.07
CA LEU A 142 -15.02 -16.79 -5.68
C LEU A 142 -15.51 -17.82 -4.67
N PHE A 143 -14.83 -17.96 -3.53
CA PHE A 143 -15.10 -19.02 -2.57
C PHE A 143 -15.90 -18.48 -1.37
N GLN A 144 -17.09 -18.99 -1.16
CA GLN A 144 -17.86 -18.67 0.04
C GLN A 144 -17.29 -19.42 1.25
N THR A 145 -16.92 -18.67 2.30
CA THR A 145 -16.39 -19.21 3.56
C THR A 145 -16.95 -18.43 4.74
N ASP A 146 -16.95 -19.06 5.91
CA ASP A 146 -17.39 -18.50 7.19
C ASP A 146 -16.25 -18.44 8.22
N ARG A 147 -15.01 -18.77 7.79
CA ARG A 147 -13.86 -18.82 8.71
C ARG A 147 -13.16 -17.49 8.82
N HIS A 148 -12.96 -17.05 10.06
CA HIS A 148 -12.19 -15.85 10.41
C HIS A 148 -10.96 -16.22 11.23
N LEU A 149 -9.93 -15.35 11.20
CA LEU A 149 -8.66 -15.59 11.86
C LEU A 149 -8.84 -15.79 13.38
N PHE A 150 -9.67 -14.98 14.03
CA PHE A 150 -9.94 -15.06 15.46
C PHE A 150 -11.33 -14.53 15.83
N SER A 151 -11.89 -15.05 16.93
CA SER A 151 -13.11 -14.55 17.56
C SER A 151 -13.17 -15.01 19.03
N THR A 152 -14.07 -14.44 19.80
CA THR A 152 -14.39 -14.88 21.16
C THR A 152 -15.48 -15.94 21.22
N ALA A 153 -16.24 -16.15 20.15
CA ALA A 153 -17.28 -17.17 20.11
C ALA A 153 -16.68 -18.54 19.76
N PRO A 154 -16.90 -19.58 20.57
CA PRO A 154 -16.59 -20.94 20.17
C PRO A 154 -17.45 -21.34 18.96
N ASP A 155 -16.89 -22.18 18.06
CA ASP A 155 -17.62 -22.75 16.92
C ASP A 155 -18.96 -23.34 17.41
N PRO A 156 -20.12 -22.91 16.88
CA PRO A 156 -21.42 -23.43 17.32
C PRO A 156 -21.53 -24.97 17.28
N ARG A 157 -20.79 -25.63 16.41
CA ARG A 157 -20.74 -27.11 16.34
C ARG A 157 -19.95 -27.73 17.49
N ARG A 158 -18.92 -27.05 18.03
CA ARG A 158 -18.22 -27.53 19.23
C ARG A 158 -19.02 -27.39 20.50
N HIS A 159 -19.97 -26.44 20.55
CA HIS A 159 -20.87 -26.32 21.70
C HIS A 159 -21.83 -27.50 21.79
N SER A 160 -22.31 -28.07 20.70
CA SER A 160 -23.15 -29.25 20.72
C SER A 160 -22.44 -30.50 21.26
N ASP A 161 -21.13 -30.61 20.98
CA ASP A 161 -20.32 -31.75 21.44
C ASP A 161 -19.88 -31.59 22.91
N LEU A 162 -19.59 -30.35 23.33
CA LEU A 162 -19.26 -30.05 24.73
C LEU A 162 -20.49 -30.10 25.63
N SER A 163 -21.67 -29.69 25.16
CA SER A 163 -22.94 -29.83 25.94
C SER A 163 -23.40 -31.28 26.03
N ARG A 164 -23.14 -32.13 25.04
CA ARG A 164 -23.38 -33.57 25.12
C ARG A 164 -22.49 -34.26 26.13
N ASN A 165 -21.22 -33.82 26.25
CA ASN A 165 -20.26 -34.41 27.20
C ASN A 165 -20.34 -33.75 28.59
N ALA A 166 -20.92 -32.56 28.75
CA ALA A 166 -21.11 -31.88 30.04
C ALA A 166 -22.32 -32.38 30.83
N GLY A 167 -23.15 -33.25 30.27
CA GLY A 167 -24.21 -33.93 31.00
C GLY A 167 -23.75 -34.86 32.12
N ALA A 168 -22.44 -35.03 32.33
CA ALA A 168 -21.84 -35.89 33.34
C ALA A 168 -21.05 -35.15 34.44
N ALA A 169 -20.91 -33.83 34.39
CA ALA A 169 -20.16 -33.05 35.39
C ALA A 169 -21.05 -31.97 36.02
N HIS A 170 -21.79 -32.36 37.01
CA HIS A 170 -22.46 -31.45 37.93
C HIS A 170 -21.44 -30.74 38.83
N ASN A 171 -21.60 -29.41 38.99
CA ASN A 171 -20.95 -28.56 39.99
C ASN A 171 -19.46 -28.16 39.76
N THR A 172 -19.21 -27.27 38.85
CA THR A 172 -18.16 -26.26 39.04
C THR A 172 -18.56 -24.98 38.32
N GLY A 173 -18.34 -23.80 38.93
CA GLY A 173 -18.81 -22.47 38.54
C GLY A 173 -18.43 -21.94 37.10
N ALA A 174 -18.16 -22.86 36.19
CA ALA A 174 -17.93 -22.59 34.78
C ALA A 174 -19.25 -22.44 33.96
N ALA A 175 -20.39 -22.78 34.53
CA ALA A 175 -21.67 -22.80 33.81
C ALA A 175 -22.32 -21.40 33.66
N GLN A 176 -21.90 -20.40 34.42
CA GLN A 176 -22.45 -19.03 34.31
C GLN A 176 -21.96 -18.25 33.10
N GLY A 177 -20.85 -18.67 32.46
CA GLY A 177 -20.33 -18.04 31.24
C GLY A 177 -20.98 -18.54 29.94
N ALA A 178 -21.68 -19.67 29.94
CA ALA A 178 -22.17 -20.30 28.71
C ALA A 178 -23.42 -19.62 28.10
N ASN A 179 -24.19 -18.86 28.89
CA ASN A 179 -25.39 -18.13 28.46
C ASN A 179 -25.21 -16.62 28.35
N ALA A 180 -24.02 -16.08 28.64
CA ALA A 180 -23.75 -14.66 28.42
C ALA A 180 -23.56 -14.43 26.93
N PRO A 181 -24.13 -13.35 26.33
CA PRO A 181 -23.89 -13.02 24.96
C PRO A 181 -22.38 -12.89 24.76
N ALA A 182 -21.85 -13.52 23.68
CA ALA A 182 -20.44 -13.54 23.41
C ALA A 182 -19.87 -12.10 23.37
N GLN A 183 -18.92 -11.81 24.25
CA GLN A 183 -18.25 -10.50 24.28
C GLN A 183 -17.40 -10.34 23.03
N ARG A 184 -17.56 -9.24 22.31
CA ARG A 184 -16.76 -8.93 21.14
C ARG A 184 -15.37 -8.44 21.53
N VAL A 185 -14.37 -8.85 20.78
CA VAL A 185 -13.00 -8.36 20.92
C VAL A 185 -12.75 -7.22 19.94
N HIS A 186 -12.41 -6.05 20.44
CA HIS A 186 -12.12 -4.87 19.64
C HIS A 186 -10.65 -4.47 19.84
N LEU A 187 -9.73 -5.03 19.04
CA LEU A 187 -8.29 -4.79 19.20
C LEU A 187 -7.89 -3.31 19.01
N LEU A 188 -8.58 -2.59 18.14
CA LEU A 188 -8.43 -1.15 17.93
C LEU A 188 -9.61 -0.32 18.49
N GLY A 189 -10.43 -0.93 19.35
CA GLY A 189 -11.65 -0.29 19.84
C GLY A 189 -12.74 -0.16 18.77
N THR A 190 -13.77 0.65 19.08
CA THR A 190 -14.91 0.90 18.19
C THR A 190 -14.99 2.37 17.78
N ASP A 191 -15.77 2.66 16.73
CA ASP A 191 -16.11 4.02 16.33
C ASP A 191 -17.36 4.55 17.06
N GLU A 192 -17.84 5.72 16.63
CA GLU A 192 -19.04 6.36 17.22
C GLU A 192 -20.31 5.53 17.11
N SER A 193 -20.44 4.70 16.11
CA SER A 193 -21.55 3.79 15.87
C SER A 193 -21.34 2.39 16.49
N GLY A 194 -20.23 2.19 17.21
CA GLY A 194 -19.84 0.91 17.81
C GLY A 194 -19.35 -0.13 16.80
N ARG A 195 -18.91 0.29 15.60
CA ARG A 195 -18.33 -0.61 14.59
C ARG A 195 -16.88 -0.90 14.92
N ASP A 196 -16.42 -2.12 14.67
CA ASP A 196 -15.05 -2.54 14.95
C ASP A 196 -14.04 -1.80 14.05
N ARG A 197 -13.12 -1.04 14.65
CA ARG A 197 -12.15 -0.23 13.93
C ARG A 197 -11.11 -1.06 13.21
N LEU A 198 -10.72 -2.24 13.72
CA LEU A 198 -9.79 -3.11 13.02
C LEU A 198 -10.40 -3.64 11.73
N SER A 199 -11.64 -4.16 11.80
CA SER A 199 -12.37 -4.63 10.61
C SER A 199 -12.54 -3.51 9.58
N ARG A 200 -12.88 -2.30 10.03
CA ARG A 200 -12.98 -1.13 9.16
C ARG A 200 -11.63 -0.75 8.52
N LEU A 201 -10.53 -0.75 9.27
CA LEU A 201 -9.19 -0.43 8.76
C LEU A 201 -8.76 -1.41 7.65
N LEU A 202 -9.02 -2.71 7.88
CA LEU A 202 -8.72 -3.76 6.91
C LEU A 202 -9.59 -3.63 5.64
N MET A 203 -10.89 -3.36 5.79
CA MET A 203 -11.77 -3.16 4.64
C MET A 203 -11.50 -1.86 3.90
N ALA A 204 -11.15 -0.78 4.62
CA ALA A 204 -10.76 0.50 4.05
C ALA A 204 -9.52 0.36 3.13
N SER A 205 -8.60 -0.56 3.47
CA SER A 205 -7.42 -0.81 2.63
C SER A 205 -7.78 -1.22 1.22
N ARG A 206 -8.87 -1.97 1.01
CA ARG A 206 -9.32 -2.38 -0.32
C ARG A 206 -9.70 -1.19 -1.19
N PHE A 207 -10.44 -0.24 -0.63
CA PHE A 207 -10.86 0.94 -1.37
C PHE A 207 -9.66 1.85 -1.67
N SER A 208 -8.91 2.24 -0.65
CA SER A 208 -7.79 3.19 -0.79
C SER A 208 -6.66 2.62 -1.65
N LEU A 209 -6.33 1.30 -1.54
CA LEU A 209 -5.31 0.64 -2.35
C LEU A 209 -5.80 0.27 -3.76
N ALA A 210 -7.10 0.33 -4.04
CA ALA A 210 -7.62 0.15 -5.40
C ALA A 210 -7.67 1.48 -6.15
N VAL A 211 -8.26 2.52 -5.57
CA VAL A 211 -8.55 3.80 -6.25
C VAL A 211 -7.27 4.55 -6.61
N GLY A 212 -6.38 4.78 -5.65
CA GLY A 212 -5.13 5.53 -5.86
C GLY A 212 -4.22 4.87 -6.91
N PRO A 213 -3.83 3.60 -6.73
CA PRO A 213 -2.96 2.90 -7.68
C PRO A 213 -3.57 2.71 -9.07
N LEU A 214 -4.87 2.40 -9.16
CA LEU A 214 -5.55 2.25 -10.45
C LEU A 214 -5.60 3.59 -11.19
N GLY A 215 -5.97 4.67 -10.50
CA GLY A 215 -5.94 6.01 -11.04
C GLY A 215 -4.56 6.41 -11.55
N THR A 216 -3.52 6.15 -10.75
CA THR A 216 -2.12 6.40 -11.11
C THR A 216 -1.71 5.63 -12.37
N LEU A 217 -2.00 4.33 -12.42
CA LEU A 217 -1.64 3.48 -13.55
C LEU A 217 -2.31 3.96 -14.84
N LEU A 218 -3.61 4.21 -14.80
CA LEU A 218 -4.38 4.62 -15.97
C LEU A 218 -4.03 6.04 -16.43
N ALA A 219 -3.83 6.99 -15.49
CA ALA A 219 -3.33 8.32 -15.79
C ALA A 219 -1.93 8.27 -16.43
N GLY A 220 -1.06 7.42 -15.90
CA GLY A 220 0.27 7.19 -16.44
C GLY A 220 0.25 6.62 -17.86
N VAL A 221 -0.57 5.60 -18.11
CA VAL A 221 -0.73 4.99 -19.44
C VAL A 221 -1.26 6.03 -20.45
N LEU A 222 -2.31 6.77 -20.09
CA LEU A 222 -2.86 7.83 -20.93
C LEU A 222 -1.83 8.92 -21.18
N GLY A 223 -1.11 9.35 -20.15
CA GLY A 223 -0.08 10.38 -20.27
C GLY A 223 1.09 9.93 -21.17
N VAL A 224 1.59 8.71 -21.01
CA VAL A 224 2.61 8.16 -21.91
C VAL A 224 2.11 8.12 -23.35
N PHE A 225 0.88 7.65 -23.57
CA PHE A 225 0.27 7.61 -24.90
C PHE A 225 0.20 9.00 -25.53
N LEU A 226 -0.37 9.98 -24.83
CA LEU A 226 -0.52 11.35 -25.32
C LEU A 226 0.85 12.04 -25.50
N GLY A 227 1.81 11.77 -24.61
CA GLY A 227 3.19 12.27 -24.74
C GLY A 227 3.92 11.70 -25.96
N CYS A 228 3.73 10.42 -26.25
CA CYS A 228 4.26 9.78 -27.46
C CYS A 228 3.62 10.38 -28.72
N VAL A 229 2.30 10.53 -28.74
CA VAL A 229 1.58 11.18 -29.85
C VAL A 229 2.12 12.60 -30.05
N SER A 230 2.23 13.38 -28.99
CA SER A 230 2.77 14.75 -29.03
C SER A 230 4.22 14.80 -29.59
N GLY A 231 5.09 13.84 -29.18
CA GLY A 231 6.47 13.78 -29.65
C GLY A 231 6.65 13.33 -31.11
N TYR A 232 5.64 12.69 -31.71
CA TYR A 232 5.66 12.26 -33.12
C TYR A 232 4.73 13.09 -34.01
N ALA A 233 3.65 13.66 -33.47
CA ALA A 233 2.72 14.45 -34.23
C ALA A 233 3.35 15.78 -34.70
N GLY A 234 2.78 16.33 -35.73
CA GLY A 234 3.20 17.65 -36.24
C GLY A 234 2.92 18.76 -35.21
N ARG A 235 3.59 19.91 -35.42
CA ARG A 235 3.63 21.09 -34.56
C ARG A 235 2.24 21.50 -33.97
N ARG A 236 1.17 21.32 -34.73
CA ARG A 236 -0.18 21.74 -34.30
C ARG A 236 -0.74 20.84 -33.21
N VAL A 237 -0.61 19.50 -33.35
CA VAL A 237 -1.09 18.52 -32.37
C VAL A 237 -0.27 18.60 -31.09
N ASP A 238 1.05 18.70 -31.24
CA ASP A 238 1.98 18.93 -30.14
C ASP A 238 1.62 20.18 -29.34
N ALA A 239 1.42 21.32 -30.02
CA ALA A 239 1.08 22.58 -29.38
C ALA A 239 -0.29 22.51 -28.65
N LEU A 240 -1.28 21.82 -29.22
CA LEU A 240 -2.60 21.67 -28.59
C LEU A 240 -2.51 20.81 -27.33
N LEU A 241 -1.88 19.64 -27.41
CA LEU A 241 -1.74 18.73 -26.27
C LEU A 241 -0.92 19.34 -25.13
N MET A 242 0.17 20.03 -25.46
CA MET A 242 1.01 20.66 -24.44
C MET A 242 0.34 21.87 -23.79
N ARG A 243 -0.41 22.68 -24.55
CA ARG A 243 -1.24 23.77 -23.95
C ARG A 243 -2.31 23.24 -23.03
N ALA A 244 -2.98 22.13 -23.40
CA ALA A 244 -3.94 21.48 -22.51
C ALA A 244 -3.25 20.94 -21.22
N ALA A 245 -2.09 20.31 -21.37
CA ALA A 245 -1.29 19.87 -20.22
C ALA A 245 -0.84 21.05 -19.34
N ASP A 246 -0.38 22.14 -19.96
CA ASP A 246 0.04 23.35 -19.23
C ASP A 246 -1.12 24.00 -18.47
N ALA A 247 -2.31 24.04 -19.05
CA ALA A 247 -3.50 24.54 -18.39
C ALA A 247 -3.87 23.67 -17.15
N MET A 248 -3.75 22.33 -17.25
CA MET A 248 -3.97 21.44 -16.10
C MET A 248 -2.96 21.67 -14.99
N LEU A 249 -1.67 21.79 -15.36
CA LEU A 249 -0.58 21.96 -14.40
C LEU A 249 -0.44 23.40 -13.85
N ALA A 250 -1.20 24.36 -14.37
CA ALA A 250 -1.26 25.72 -13.83
C ALA A 250 -2.02 25.82 -12.50
N LEU A 251 -2.88 24.86 -12.20
CA LEU A 251 -3.67 24.81 -10.98
C LEU A 251 -3.19 23.70 -10.05
N PRO A 252 -3.29 23.87 -8.73
CA PRO A 252 -2.96 22.80 -7.79
C PRO A 252 -3.87 21.58 -8.03
N ASP A 253 -3.28 20.39 -8.16
CA ASP A 253 -4.00 19.13 -8.45
C ASP A 253 -5.17 18.88 -7.50
N LEU A 254 -4.98 19.09 -6.19
CA LEU A 254 -6.02 18.88 -5.19
C LEU A 254 -7.24 19.79 -5.42
N VAL A 255 -7.03 21.04 -5.85
CA VAL A 255 -8.11 21.99 -6.16
C VAL A 255 -8.90 21.51 -7.38
N LEU A 256 -8.20 21.07 -8.43
CA LEU A 256 -8.83 20.52 -9.63
C LEU A 256 -9.64 19.26 -9.32
N ILE A 257 -9.06 18.34 -8.53
CA ILE A 257 -9.72 17.09 -8.13
C ILE A 257 -10.97 17.39 -7.30
N LEU A 258 -10.88 18.34 -6.35
CA LEU A 258 -12.00 18.74 -5.52
C LEU A 258 -13.12 19.40 -6.34
N ALA A 259 -12.76 20.31 -7.24
CA ALA A 259 -13.70 20.96 -8.13
C ALA A 259 -14.40 19.96 -9.07
N ALA A 260 -13.62 19.06 -9.68
CA ALA A 260 -14.16 18.01 -10.53
C ALA A 260 -15.10 17.08 -9.73
N ARG A 261 -14.74 16.70 -8.51
CA ARG A 261 -15.58 15.86 -7.65
C ARG A 261 -16.86 16.55 -7.22
N ALA A 262 -16.79 17.86 -6.92
CA ALA A 262 -17.95 18.66 -6.51
C ALA A 262 -19.02 18.83 -7.62
N ALA A 263 -18.66 18.59 -8.87
CA ALA A 263 -19.61 18.62 -10.00
C ALA A 263 -20.55 17.38 -10.04
N PHE A 264 -20.32 16.38 -9.20
CA PHE A 264 -21.10 15.14 -9.15
C PHE A 264 -21.81 14.96 -7.81
N PRO A 265 -22.88 14.13 -7.75
CA PRO A 265 -23.60 13.87 -6.51
C PRO A 265 -22.66 13.39 -5.39
N LEU A 266 -22.86 13.88 -4.17
CA LEU A 266 -22.05 13.51 -3.02
C LEU A 266 -22.31 12.06 -2.60
N VAL A 267 -23.57 11.66 -2.57
CA VAL A 267 -23.98 10.30 -2.17
C VAL A 267 -23.99 9.39 -3.40
N LEU A 268 -23.00 8.52 -3.47
CA LEU A 268 -22.85 7.51 -4.52
C LEU A 268 -22.57 6.14 -3.89
N PRO A 269 -23.02 5.04 -4.51
CA PRO A 269 -22.55 3.70 -4.12
C PRO A 269 -21.02 3.64 -4.13
N PRO A 270 -20.38 2.89 -3.22
CA PRO A 270 -18.91 2.89 -3.07
C PRO A 270 -18.15 2.58 -4.36
N THR A 271 -18.68 1.67 -5.17
CA THR A 271 -18.10 1.31 -6.48
C THR A 271 -18.14 2.48 -7.46
N HIS A 272 -19.26 3.20 -7.54
CA HIS A 272 -19.40 4.37 -8.41
C HIS A 272 -18.53 5.53 -7.93
N ALA A 273 -18.47 5.77 -6.62
CA ALA A 273 -17.58 6.77 -6.04
C ALA A 273 -16.11 6.47 -6.37
N GLY A 274 -15.69 5.21 -6.25
CA GLY A 274 -14.33 4.78 -6.61
C GLY A 274 -14.02 4.96 -8.10
N LEU A 275 -14.94 4.53 -8.99
CA LEU A 275 -14.78 4.69 -10.43
C LEU A 275 -14.72 6.17 -10.84
N LEU A 276 -15.56 7.01 -10.24
CA LEU A 276 -15.54 8.45 -10.47
C LEU A 276 -14.20 9.06 -10.06
N LEU A 277 -13.66 8.71 -8.88
CA LEU A 277 -12.35 9.20 -8.45
C LEU A 277 -11.24 8.74 -9.40
N VAL A 278 -11.26 7.48 -9.84
CA VAL A 278 -10.32 6.99 -10.84
C VAL A 278 -10.42 7.79 -12.14
N ALA A 279 -11.64 8.07 -12.64
CA ALA A 279 -11.84 8.87 -13.83
C ALA A 279 -11.31 10.30 -13.69
N ILE A 280 -11.53 10.94 -12.53
CA ILE A 280 -10.99 12.27 -12.21
C ILE A 280 -9.44 12.22 -12.18
N PHE A 281 -8.85 11.20 -11.54
CA PHE A 281 -7.39 11.04 -11.49
C PHE A 281 -6.78 10.84 -12.89
N ILE A 282 -7.45 10.09 -13.76
CA ILE A 282 -7.05 9.94 -15.17
C ILE A 282 -7.11 11.29 -15.88
N GLY A 283 -8.24 12.01 -15.73
CA GLY A 283 -8.49 13.28 -16.41
C GLY A 283 -7.54 14.41 -16.02
N ILE A 284 -6.93 14.34 -14.83
CA ILE A 284 -6.01 15.36 -14.32
C ILE A 284 -4.56 14.89 -14.41
N GLY A 285 -4.27 13.66 -14.00
CA GLY A 285 -2.90 13.17 -13.84
C GLY A 285 -2.15 12.83 -15.12
N TRP A 286 -2.82 12.76 -16.27
CA TRP A 286 -2.16 12.47 -17.54
C TRP A 286 -1.15 13.55 -17.94
N ALA A 287 -1.37 14.82 -17.55
CA ALA A 287 -0.65 15.99 -18.04
C ALA A 287 0.85 15.95 -17.68
N GLU A 288 1.17 15.65 -16.43
CA GLU A 288 2.57 15.56 -15.95
C GLU A 288 3.32 14.44 -16.66
N MET A 289 2.69 13.26 -16.78
CA MET A 289 3.27 12.11 -17.43
C MET A 289 3.44 12.34 -18.96
N ALA A 290 2.47 13.01 -19.59
CA ALA A 290 2.55 13.34 -21.01
C ALA A 290 3.71 14.29 -21.33
N ARG A 291 3.92 15.32 -20.50
CA ARG A 291 5.04 16.26 -20.65
C ARG A 291 6.38 15.53 -20.53
N LEU A 292 6.53 14.65 -19.52
CA LEU A 292 7.73 13.86 -19.35
C LEU A 292 7.97 12.92 -20.55
N ALA A 293 6.94 12.16 -20.94
CA ALA A 293 7.04 11.20 -22.05
C ALA A 293 7.40 11.89 -23.37
N ARG A 294 6.76 13.03 -23.66
CA ARG A 294 7.12 13.86 -24.83
C ARG A 294 8.59 14.27 -24.83
N GLY A 295 9.08 14.81 -23.70
CA GLY A 295 10.48 15.23 -23.57
C GLY A 295 11.45 14.08 -23.81
N LEU A 296 11.14 12.88 -23.27
CA LEU A 296 11.95 11.68 -23.51
C LEU A 296 11.90 11.21 -24.95
N VAL A 297 10.74 11.23 -25.60
CA VAL A 297 10.60 10.85 -27.02
C VAL A 297 11.44 11.79 -27.90
N LEU A 298 11.32 13.11 -27.71
CA LEU A 298 12.08 14.09 -28.49
C LEU A 298 13.61 13.92 -28.31
N GLY A 299 14.08 13.75 -27.07
CA GLY A 299 15.50 13.56 -26.80
C GLY A 299 16.05 12.22 -27.30
N LEU A 300 15.24 11.15 -27.32
CA LEU A 300 15.66 9.84 -27.80
C LEU A 300 15.62 9.74 -29.32
N ARG A 301 14.76 10.50 -30.02
CA ARG A 301 14.68 10.51 -31.50
C ARG A 301 15.97 10.96 -32.14
N GLU A 302 16.76 11.81 -31.50
CA GLU A 302 18.03 12.35 -32.00
C GLU A 302 19.24 11.46 -31.71
N ARG A 303 19.04 10.33 -31.01
CA ARG A 303 20.12 9.40 -30.68
C ARG A 303 20.52 8.53 -31.86
N GLU A 304 21.80 8.22 -31.97
CA GLU A 304 22.42 7.47 -33.07
C GLU A 304 21.72 6.13 -33.35
N PHE A 305 21.33 5.38 -32.31
CA PHE A 305 20.66 4.10 -32.47
C PHE A 305 19.26 4.23 -33.09
N VAL A 306 18.57 5.38 -32.89
CA VAL A 306 17.30 5.66 -33.53
C VAL A 306 17.50 6.09 -34.96
N LEU A 307 18.49 6.95 -35.21
CA LEU A 307 18.85 7.38 -36.57
C LEU A 307 19.28 6.19 -37.46
N ALA A 308 20.05 5.25 -36.91
CA ALA A 308 20.39 3.99 -37.59
C ALA A 308 19.12 3.14 -37.89
N ALA A 309 18.16 3.07 -36.98
CA ALA A 309 16.89 2.35 -37.21
C ALA A 309 16.06 3.01 -38.33
N VAL A 310 16.05 4.34 -38.40
CA VAL A 310 15.41 5.10 -39.50
C VAL A 310 16.10 4.82 -40.82
N SER A 311 17.44 4.82 -40.86
CA SER A 311 18.21 4.52 -42.05
C SER A 311 18.01 3.09 -42.61
N LEU A 312 17.64 2.15 -41.71
CA LEU A 312 17.26 0.78 -42.08
C LEU A 312 15.78 0.66 -42.54
N GLY A 313 15.05 1.78 -42.64
CA GLY A 313 13.69 1.83 -43.13
C GLY A 313 12.62 1.28 -42.14
N LEU A 314 12.92 1.24 -40.82
CA LEU A 314 11.96 0.82 -39.83
C LEU A 314 10.84 1.87 -39.70
N THR A 315 9.58 1.38 -39.52
CA THR A 315 8.42 2.25 -39.34
C THR A 315 8.48 2.99 -38.00
N GLU A 316 7.89 4.19 -37.91
CA GLU A 316 7.89 5.04 -36.70
C GLU A 316 7.28 4.30 -35.49
N THR A 317 6.19 3.56 -35.68
CA THR A 317 5.58 2.75 -34.63
C THR A 317 6.54 1.67 -34.11
N ARG A 318 7.28 1.01 -34.97
CA ARG A 318 8.27 -0.01 -34.59
C ARG A 318 9.43 0.62 -33.84
N ILE A 319 9.89 1.80 -34.27
CA ILE A 319 10.94 2.57 -33.60
C ILE A 319 10.47 2.99 -32.21
N LEU A 320 9.23 3.51 -32.08
CA LEU A 320 8.65 3.92 -30.81
C LEU A 320 8.61 2.77 -29.80
N PHE A 321 7.96 1.65 -30.16
CA PHE A 321 7.73 0.55 -29.24
C PHE A 321 8.96 -0.32 -28.97
N ARG A 322 9.88 -0.46 -29.92
CA ARG A 322 11.05 -1.35 -29.79
C ARG A 322 12.33 -0.65 -29.39
N HIS A 323 12.47 0.65 -29.66
CA HIS A 323 13.68 1.40 -29.39
C HIS A 323 13.49 2.55 -28.40
N ILE A 324 12.48 3.39 -28.54
CA ILE A 324 12.29 4.57 -27.70
C ILE A 324 11.66 4.22 -26.36
N LEU A 325 10.50 3.57 -26.36
CA LEU A 325 9.72 3.30 -25.16
C LEU A 325 10.48 2.41 -24.14
N PRO A 326 11.21 1.35 -24.55
CA PRO A 326 12.01 0.58 -23.60
C PRO A 326 13.13 1.40 -22.95
N ASN A 327 13.75 2.32 -23.70
CA ASN A 327 14.78 3.23 -23.16
C ASN A 327 14.18 4.33 -22.28
N ALA A 328 12.96 4.81 -22.57
CA ALA A 328 12.23 5.77 -21.78
C ALA A 328 11.55 5.14 -20.53
N SER A 329 11.43 3.82 -20.47
CA SER A 329 10.66 3.13 -19.43
C SER A 329 11.13 3.43 -18.00
N ARG A 330 12.44 3.54 -17.79
CA ARG A 330 13.01 3.81 -16.44
C ARG A 330 12.51 5.13 -15.85
N PRO A 331 12.70 6.30 -16.47
CA PRO A 331 12.18 7.56 -15.93
C PRO A 331 10.65 7.58 -15.85
N LEU A 332 9.94 6.92 -16.79
CA LEU A 332 8.48 6.82 -16.74
C LEU A 332 7.99 6.02 -15.53
N VAL A 333 8.61 4.87 -15.23
CA VAL A 333 8.27 4.06 -14.03
C VAL A 333 8.59 4.83 -12.75
N VAL A 334 9.69 5.57 -12.73
CA VAL A 334 10.03 6.43 -11.59
C VAL A 334 8.95 7.50 -11.39
N GLN A 335 8.53 8.19 -12.44
CA GLN A 335 7.47 9.21 -12.36
C GLN A 335 6.15 8.60 -11.89
N LEU A 336 5.76 7.45 -12.45
CA LEU A 336 4.57 6.71 -12.04
C LEU A 336 4.58 6.41 -10.53
N SER A 337 5.74 5.98 -10.01
CA SER A 337 5.91 5.67 -8.60
C SER A 337 5.89 6.90 -7.68
N LEU A 338 6.12 8.10 -8.21
CA LEU A 338 5.96 9.37 -7.48
C LEU A 338 4.50 9.86 -7.47
N MET A 339 3.74 9.61 -8.54
CA MET A 339 2.33 9.95 -8.64
C MET A 339 1.46 9.10 -7.70
N LEU A 340 1.83 7.85 -7.42
CA LEU A 340 1.03 6.94 -6.62
C LEU A 340 0.76 7.45 -5.20
N PRO A 341 1.75 7.88 -4.40
CA PRO A 341 1.49 8.51 -3.11
C PRO A 341 0.63 9.77 -3.20
N ALA A 342 0.81 10.58 -4.24
CA ALA A 342 0.04 11.82 -4.43
C ALA A 342 -1.46 11.50 -4.60
N PHE A 343 -1.81 10.53 -5.44
CA PHE A 343 -3.21 10.14 -5.66
C PHE A 343 -3.83 9.41 -4.48
N LEU A 344 -3.06 8.59 -3.75
CA LEU A 344 -3.52 8.01 -2.50
C LEU A 344 -3.85 9.08 -1.46
N LEU A 345 -2.98 10.07 -1.31
CA LEU A 345 -3.21 11.19 -0.39
C LEU A 345 -4.37 12.08 -0.85
N ALA A 346 -4.56 12.27 -2.16
CA ALA A 346 -5.71 12.98 -2.71
C ALA A 346 -7.03 12.24 -2.41
N GLU A 347 -7.10 10.91 -2.62
CA GLU A 347 -8.25 10.08 -2.20
C GLU A 347 -8.52 10.25 -0.71
N THR A 348 -7.47 10.13 0.10
CA THR A 348 -7.56 10.26 1.55
C THR A 348 -8.09 11.63 1.95
N ALA A 349 -7.60 12.72 1.35
CA ALA A 349 -8.05 14.08 1.62
C ALA A 349 -9.50 14.29 1.22
N LEU A 350 -9.93 13.81 0.05
CA LEU A 350 -11.32 13.90 -0.40
C LEU A 350 -12.27 13.14 0.53
N SER A 351 -11.89 11.93 0.94
CA SER A 351 -12.68 11.11 1.86
C SER A 351 -12.72 11.72 3.26
N PHE A 352 -11.61 12.32 3.73
CA PHE A 352 -11.55 13.09 4.98
C PHE A 352 -12.46 14.32 4.95
N LEU A 353 -12.50 15.06 3.83
CA LEU A 353 -13.37 16.21 3.64
C LEU A 353 -14.85 15.85 3.41
N GLY A 354 -15.20 14.56 3.40
CA GLY A 354 -16.56 14.07 3.20
C GLY A 354 -17.04 14.13 1.76
N VAL A 355 -16.15 14.36 0.80
CA VAL A 355 -16.50 14.36 -0.65
C VAL A 355 -16.01 13.11 -1.38
N GLY A 356 -15.27 12.22 -0.70
CA GLY A 356 -14.84 10.92 -1.22
C GLY A 356 -15.91 9.84 -1.13
N VAL A 357 -15.54 8.66 -0.60
CA VAL A 357 -16.48 7.58 -0.32
C VAL A 357 -17.27 7.87 0.95
N GLN A 358 -18.58 7.62 0.89
CA GLN A 358 -19.50 7.89 1.99
C GLN A 358 -19.72 6.67 2.89
N GLU A 359 -20.06 6.94 4.16
CA GLU A 359 -20.54 5.92 5.10
C GLU A 359 -21.74 5.15 4.50
N PRO A 360 -21.89 3.84 4.75
CA PRO A 360 -21.14 3.03 5.72
C PRO A 360 -19.81 2.46 5.20
N ALA A 361 -19.45 2.68 3.92
CA ALA A 361 -18.21 2.15 3.38
C ALA A 361 -16.99 2.84 4.02
N ALA A 362 -15.95 2.04 4.28
CA ALA A 362 -14.74 2.52 4.91
C ALA A 362 -13.66 2.87 3.87
N SER A 363 -12.99 4.02 4.07
CA SER A 363 -11.69 4.35 3.49
C SER A 363 -10.75 4.84 4.59
N TRP A 364 -9.46 4.83 4.34
CA TRP A 364 -8.51 5.36 5.32
C TRP A 364 -8.77 6.85 5.59
N GLY A 365 -9.23 7.60 4.57
CA GLY A 365 -9.56 9.01 4.69
C GLY A 365 -10.77 9.28 5.58
N ASN A 366 -11.91 8.60 5.38
CA ASN A 366 -13.09 8.84 6.21
C ASN A 366 -12.89 8.35 7.66
N MET A 367 -12.03 7.36 7.90
CA MET A 367 -11.66 6.96 9.26
C MET A 367 -10.85 8.02 10.01
N LEU A 368 -10.14 8.91 9.31
CA LEU A 368 -9.41 10.04 9.93
C LEU A 368 -10.33 11.14 10.43
N VAL A 369 -11.57 11.24 9.97
CA VAL A 369 -12.53 12.28 10.41
C VAL A 369 -12.69 12.27 11.94
N ALA A 370 -12.70 11.09 12.55
CA ALA A 370 -12.77 10.94 14.00
C ALA A 370 -11.57 11.58 14.75
N ALA A 371 -10.41 11.75 14.08
CA ALA A 371 -9.24 12.41 14.67
C ALA A 371 -9.43 13.93 14.89
N GLY A 372 -10.45 14.54 14.28
CA GLY A 372 -10.85 15.92 14.54
C GLY A 372 -11.42 16.13 15.94
N ASN A 373 -11.82 15.08 16.65
CA ASN A 373 -12.29 15.15 18.04
C ASN A 373 -11.09 15.07 19.00
N LEU A 374 -10.65 16.24 19.51
CA LEU A 374 -9.48 16.37 20.39
C LEU A 374 -9.66 15.61 21.72
N THR A 375 -10.88 15.53 22.26
CA THR A 375 -11.16 14.78 23.49
C THR A 375 -10.92 13.28 23.29
N LEU A 376 -11.42 12.72 22.20
CA LEU A 376 -11.18 11.33 21.84
C LEU A 376 -9.72 11.06 21.54
N LEU A 377 -9.05 11.99 20.86
CA LEU A 377 -7.62 11.87 20.56
C LEU A 377 -6.79 11.81 21.84
N GLY A 378 -7.13 12.61 22.85
CA GLY A 378 -6.48 12.57 24.15
C GLY A 378 -6.71 11.28 24.92
N GLN A 379 -7.90 10.69 24.84
CA GLN A 379 -8.25 9.45 25.55
C GLN A 379 -7.75 8.18 24.83
N GLN A 380 -7.79 8.15 23.50
CA GLN A 380 -7.50 6.97 22.67
C GLN A 380 -6.64 7.30 21.44
N PRO A 381 -5.41 7.78 21.60
CA PRO A 381 -4.61 8.27 20.48
C PRO A 381 -4.29 7.19 19.43
N LEU A 382 -3.96 5.97 19.86
CA LEU A 382 -3.62 4.87 18.95
C LEU A 382 -4.81 4.44 18.08
N VAL A 383 -6.02 4.52 18.61
CA VAL A 383 -7.24 4.19 17.88
C VAL A 383 -7.47 5.14 16.72
N LEU A 384 -7.24 6.44 16.94
CA LEU A 384 -7.44 7.48 15.94
C LEU A 384 -6.28 7.55 14.94
N LEU A 385 -5.07 7.25 15.38
CA LEU A 385 -3.87 7.28 14.53
C LEU A 385 -3.70 6.04 13.66
N SER A 386 -4.48 4.96 13.87
CA SER A 386 -4.34 3.71 13.10
C SER A 386 -4.44 3.90 11.58
N PRO A 387 -5.40 4.64 10.99
CA PRO A 387 -5.40 4.89 9.55
C PRO A 387 -4.24 5.79 9.09
N ALA A 388 -3.82 6.76 9.91
CA ALA A 388 -2.67 7.60 9.61
C ALA A 388 -1.37 6.77 9.52
N CYS A 389 -1.17 5.84 10.46
CA CYS A 389 -0.03 4.91 10.42
C CYS A 389 -0.08 4.00 9.19
N ALA A 390 -1.26 3.50 8.81
CA ALA A 390 -1.42 2.68 7.61
C ALA A 390 -1.03 3.46 6.35
N ILE A 391 -1.52 4.69 6.18
CA ILE A 391 -1.18 5.59 5.07
C ILE A 391 0.32 5.86 5.06
N PHE A 392 0.89 6.26 6.20
CA PHE A 392 2.31 6.55 6.32
C PHE A 392 3.19 5.36 5.93
N LEU A 393 2.91 4.17 6.46
CA LEU A 393 3.67 2.96 6.17
C LEU A 393 3.56 2.55 4.69
N PHE A 394 2.38 2.66 4.10
CA PHE A 394 2.19 2.37 2.69
C PHE A 394 2.96 3.35 1.79
N VAL A 395 2.84 4.66 2.05
CA VAL A 395 3.58 5.71 1.33
C VAL A 395 5.09 5.52 1.49
N LEU A 396 5.56 5.20 2.70
CA LEU A 396 6.96 4.87 2.95
C LEU A 396 7.40 3.65 2.12
N GLY A 397 6.60 2.60 2.08
CA GLY A 397 6.86 1.41 1.26
C GLY A 397 7.02 1.74 -0.23
N VAL A 398 6.10 2.56 -0.77
CA VAL A 398 6.16 3.02 -2.17
C VAL A 398 7.40 3.89 -2.42
N ARG A 399 7.75 4.79 -1.49
CA ARG A 399 8.97 5.64 -1.60
C ARG A 399 10.25 4.79 -1.59
N LEU A 400 10.34 3.82 -0.67
CA LEU A 400 11.48 2.91 -0.62
C LEU A 400 11.60 2.08 -1.90
N LEU A 401 10.48 1.60 -2.44
CA LEU A 401 10.44 0.87 -3.70
C LEU A 401 10.94 1.74 -4.86
N SER A 402 10.46 2.98 -4.96
CA SER A 402 10.86 3.96 -5.97
C SER A 402 12.36 4.27 -5.92
N ASP A 403 12.88 4.54 -4.72
CA ASP A 403 14.32 4.78 -4.49
C ASP A 403 15.16 3.56 -4.85
N GLY A 404 14.65 2.36 -4.56
CA GLY A 404 15.30 1.10 -4.91
C GLY A 404 15.39 0.89 -6.42
N LEU A 405 14.29 1.17 -7.14
CA LEU A 405 14.22 1.07 -8.60
C LEU A 405 15.18 2.07 -9.28
N ARG A 406 15.24 3.32 -8.81
CA ARG A 406 16.20 4.32 -9.33
C ARG A 406 17.65 3.85 -9.22
N ARG A 407 18.06 3.42 -8.02
CA ARG A 407 19.43 2.96 -7.77
C ARG A 407 19.81 1.71 -8.59
N ASP A 408 18.88 0.77 -8.78
CA ASP A 408 19.14 -0.41 -9.59
C ASP A 408 19.28 -0.05 -11.09
N ALA A 409 18.59 0.98 -11.53
CA ALA A 409 18.69 1.53 -12.88
C ALA A 409 20.06 2.19 -13.13
N ASP A 410 20.56 3.02 -12.20
CA ASP A 410 21.84 3.70 -12.29
C ASP A 410 23.02 2.71 -12.34
N LEU A 411 22.93 1.61 -11.57
CA LEU A 411 23.96 0.57 -11.50
C LEU A 411 24.08 -0.29 -12.78
N ARG A 412 23.07 -0.29 -13.64
CA ARG A 412 23.10 -1.02 -14.92
C ARG A 412 23.51 -0.12 -16.10
N ALA A 413 23.58 1.18 -15.87
CA ALA A 413 23.92 2.18 -16.90
C ALA A 413 25.40 2.59 -16.86
N GLY A 414 26.12 2.32 -15.75
CA GLY A 414 27.56 2.47 -15.59
C GLY A 414 28.25 1.08 -15.59
#